data_390afcd0a898c34ef94aa668309cbbc8
#
_entry.id   390afcd0a898c34ef94aa668309cbbc8
#
_cell.length_a   1.000
_cell.length_b   1.000
_cell.length_c   1.000
_cell.angle_alpha   90.00
_cell.angle_beta   90.00
_cell.angle_gamma   90.00
#
_symmetry.space_group_name_H-M   'P 1'
#
loop_
_entity.id
_entity.type
_entity.pdbx_description
1 polymer ?
#
loop_
_entity_poly.entity_id
_entity_poly.type
_entity_poly.pdbx_seq_one_letter_code
_entity_poly.pdbx_strand_id
1 'polypeptide(L)'
;MAFRAQFENHNDIGVFARLTNAYCLVSLGGTENFYNVFEAELSDSIPVIHASIAGIRTVGCLTAGNKHGLLVPNNTTDQEMQQLINALPETVKCRRIEERLSALGNTIVCNDYVALIHPDLDSETEEIISDTLNVEVYRSTIAEQALVGTYACITNRGGLVHPQTKIEQLDELSTLLQIPLAAGTVNRGNALVGSGLVVNDWVAFCGMETTSTELSLVENIFQLTDSTKSTNASLRDAVVESLS
;
A
#
# COMPACT_ATOMS: atom_id res chain seq x y z
N MET A 1 13.00 -5.55 -2.03
CA MET A 1 13.69 -5.19 -0.76
C MET A 1 12.75 -4.40 0.14
N ALA A 2 12.98 -4.47 1.47
CA ALA A 2 12.21 -3.69 2.44
C ALA A 2 13.11 -2.64 3.12
N PHE A 3 12.65 -1.41 3.18
CA PHE A 3 13.36 -0.25 3.71
C PHE A 3 12.68 0.27 4.98
N ARG A 4 13.47 0.85 5.88
CA ARG A 4 12.94 1.53 7.06
C ARG A 4 12.88 3.03 6.81
N ALA A 5 11.74 3.63 7.16
CA ALA A 5 11.51 5.06 7.07
C ALA A 5 10.87 5.58 8.35
N GLN A 6 10.90 6.89 8.55
CA GLN A 6 10.24 7.54 9.67
C GLN A 6 9.73 8.91 9.24
N PHE A 7 8.46 9.18 9.50
CA PHE A 7 7.88 10.50 9.26
C PHE A 7 7.96 11.32 10.55
N GLU A 8 8.87 12.30 10.58
CA GLU A 8 9.23 13.01 11.81
C GLU A 8 9.64 11.99 12.90
N ASN A 9 8.86 11.82 13.96
CA ASN A 9 9.08 10.83 15.01
C ASN A 9 8.06 9.70 15.00
N HIS A 10 7.30 9.53 13.90
CA HIS A 10 6.26 8.51 13.76
C HIS A 10 6.74 7.34 12.91
N ASN A 11 6.48 6.12 13.38
CA ASN A 11 6.83 4.88 12.70
C ASN A 11 5.66 4.33 11.84
N ASP A 12 4.50 4.97 11.87
CA ASP A 12 3.31 4.57 11.13
C ASP A 12 3.34 5.13 9.70
N ILE A 13 4.21 4.57 8.87
CA ILE A 13 4.49 5.06 7.51
C ILE A 13 3.25 5.02 6.61
N GLY A 14 2.42 3.99 6.76
CA GLY A 14 1.18 3.84 5.99
C GLY A 14 0.12 4.92 6.29
N VAL A 15 0.27 5.66 7.38
CA VAL A 15 -0.57 6.84 7.66
C VAL A 15 -0.19 8.02 6.75
N PHE A 16 1.11 8.16 6.44
CA PHE A 16 1.67 9.32 5.73
C PHE A 16 2.03 9.03 4.27
N ALA A 17 1.91 7.78 3.83
CA ALA A 17 2.21 7.39 2.46
C ALA A 17 1.18 6.39 1.92
N ARG A 18 0.99 6.40 0.60
CA ARG A 18 0.25 5.38 -0.15
C ARG A 18 1.10 4.94 -1.34
N LEU A 19 1.43 3.67 -1.40
CA LEU A 19 2.25 3.09 -2.46
C LEU A 19 1.43 2.14 -3.32
N THR A 20 1.56 2.30 -4.63
CA THR A 20 0.93 1.44 -5.64
C THR A 20 1.98 0.99 -6.67
N ASN A 21 1.56 0.22 -7.66
CA ASN A 21 2.43 -0.17 -8.78
C ASN A 21 2.59 0.93 -9.85
N ALA A 22 1.87 2.06 -9.76
CA ALA A 22 1.91 3.13 -10.75
C ALA A 22 2.35 4.48 -10.17
N TYR A 23 2.20 4.70 -8.87
CA TYR A 23 2.53 5.95 -8.20
C TYR A 23 2.73 5.76 -6.70
N CYS A 24 3.41 6.70 -6.08
CA CYS A 24 3.54 6.81 -4.63
C CYS A 24 3.06 8.19 -4.18
N LEU A 25 2.10 8.25 -3.24
CA LEU A 25 1.74 9.48 -2.55
C LEU A 25 2.49 9.55 -1.23
N VAL A 26 3.09 10.70 -0.96
CA VAL A 26 3.73 11.00 0.33
C VAL A 26 3.18 12.29 0.90
N SER A 27 3.06 12.37 2.20
CA SER A 27 2.53 13.53 2.91
C SER A 27 3.42 14.75 2.75
N LEU A 28 2.82 15.92 2.58
CA LEU A 28 3.52 17.21 2.67
C LEU A 28 4.04 17.47 4.09
N GLY A 29 5.16 18.21 4.19
CA GLY A 29 5.74 18.65 5.47
C GLY A 29 6.55 17.57 6.20
N GLY A 30 6.98 16.52 5.51
CA GLY A 30 7.95 15.55 6.02
C GLY A 30 9.39 16.08 6.01
N THR A 31 10.28 15.33 6.63
CA THR A 31 11.72 15.62 6.58
C THR A 31 12.33 15.24 5.22
N GLU A 32 13.43 15.88 4.83
CA GLU A 32 14.18 15.50 3.62
C GLU A 32 14.59 14.01 3.65
N ASN A 33 14.97 13.49 4.80
CA ASN A 33 15.33 12.08 4.95
C ASN A 33 14.16 11.14 4.62
N PHE A 34 12.92 11.51 5.01
CA PHE A 34 11.73 10.74 4.67
C PHE A 34 11.53 10.68 3.16
N TYR A 35 11.59 11.81 2.47
CA TYR A 35 11.41 11.88 1.03
C TYR A 35 12.53 11.15 0.28
N ASN A 36 13.79 11.36 0.69
CA ASN A 36 14.95 10.73 0.06
C ASN A 36 14.86 9.20 0.06
N VAL A 37 14.29 8.58 1.11
CA VAL A 37 14.11 7.12 1.16
C VAL A 37 13.14 6.64 0.07
N PHE A 38 12.04 7.36 -0.16
CA PHE A 38 11.08 7.01 -1.20
C PHE A 38 11.59 7.34 -2.60
N GLU A 39 12.16 8.53 -2.77
CA GLU A 39 12.65 8.99 -4.07
C GLU A 39 13.83 8.17 -4.57
N ALA A 40 14.76 7.78 -3.69
CA ALA A 40 15.91 6.96 -4.07
C ALA A 40 15.52 5.58 -4.64
N GLU A 41 14.41 5.00 -4.15
CA GLU A 41 13.99 3.67 -4.54
C GLU A 41 12.91 3.66 -5.64
N LEU A 42 12.19 4.76 -5.83
CA LEU A 42 11.01 4.81 -6.69
C LEU A 42 11.15 5.71 -7.91
N SER A 43 12.02 6.74 -7.88
CA SER A 43 12.05 7.79 -8.92
C SER A 43 12.35 7.26 -10.33
N ASP A 44 13.09 6.17 -10.45
CA ASP A 44 13.39 5.54 -11.73
C ASP A 44 12.22 4.72 -12.30
N SER A 45 11.21 4.41 -11.48
CA SER A 45 10.13 3.47 -11.82
C SER A 45 8.76 4.13 -11.83
N ILE A 46 8.43 4.89 -10.79
CA ILE A 46 7.13 5.53 -10.59
C ILE A 46 7.27 6.92 -9.98
N PRO A 47 6.33 7.85 -10.24
CA PRO A 47 6.36 9.18 -9.64
C PRO A 47 6.10 9.13 -8.13
N VAL A 48 6.88 9.90 -7.37
CA VAL A 48 6.63 10.19 -5.95
C VAL A 48 5.95 11.56 -5.88
N ILE A 49 4.71 11.59 -5.41
CA ILE A 49 3.84 12.75 -5.42
C ILE A 49 3.62 13.25 -4.00
N HIS A 50 3.99 14.48 -3.74
CA HIS A 50 3.79 15.13 -2.44
C HIS A 50 2.37 15.70 -2.39
N ALA A 51 1.56 15.24 -1.43
CA ALA A 51 0.14 15.57 -1.36
C ALA A 51 -0.34 15.91 0.06
N SER A 52 -1.44 16.63 0.11
CA SER A 52 -2.31 16.76 1.28
C SER A 52 -3.75 16.49 0.85
N ILE A 53 -4.60 16.09 1.77
CA ILE A 53 -6.03 15.88 1.54
C ILE A 53 -6.80 16.73 2.53
N ALA A 54 -7.55 17.71 2.04
CA ALA A 54 -8.22 18.73 2.86
C ALA A 54 -7.24 19.47 3.80
N GLY A 55 -6.00 19.71 3.36
CA GLY A 55 -4.94 20.28 4.19
C GLY A 55 -4.39 19.33 5.27
N ILE A 56 -4.84 18.07 5.30
CA ILE A 56 -4.42 17.06 6.28
C ILE A 56 -3.27 16.24 5.71
N ARG A 57 -2.28 15.94 6.56
CA ARG A 57 -1.06 15.20 6.17
C ARG A 57 -1.19 13.67 6.17
N THR A 58 -2.27 13.10 6.72
CA THR A 58 -2.47 11.64 6.80
C THR A 58 -3.01 11.05 5.49
N VAL A 59 -2.28 11.27 4.40
CA VAL A 59 -2.74 10.90 3.04
C VAL A 59 -3.01 9.41 2.89
N GLY A 60 -2.22 8.56 3.55
CA GLY A 60 -2.39 7.11 3.48
C GLY A 60 -3.68 6.62 4.13
N CYS A 61 -4.13 7.24 5.23
CA CYS A 61 -5.42 6.91 5.86
C CYS A 61 -6.62 7.45 5.09
N LEU A 62 -6.45 8.58 4.40
CA LEU A 62 -7.54 9.26 3.70
C LEU A 62 -7.76 8.77 2.28
N THR A 63 -6.76 8.14 1.66
CA THR A 63 -6.82 7.71 0.26
C THR A 63 -6.74 6.19 0.13
N ALA A 64 -7.41 5.67 -0.88
CA ALA A 64 -7.27 4.27 -1.31
C ALA A 64 -7.00 4.24 -2.82
N GLY A 65 -6.16 3.31 -3.27
CA GLY A 65 -5.83 3.25 -4.69
C GLY A 65 -4.93 2.09 -5.07
N ASN A 66 -4.89 1.86 -6.37
CA ASN A 66 -4.03 0.88 -7.03
C ASN A 66 -3.45 1.48 -8.32
N LYS A 67 -2.90 0.67 -9.23
CA LYS A 67 -2.35 1.16 -10.49
C LYS A 67 -3.38 1.78 -11.45
N HIS A 68 -4.67 1.51 -11.29
CA HIS A 68 -5.74 1.98 -12.18
C HIS A 68 -6.38 3.28 -11.68
N GLY A 69 -6.40 3.49 -10.37
CA GLY A 69 -7.11 4.64 -9.81
C GLY A 69 -6.67 5.06 -8.41
N LEU A 70 -7.09 6.26 -8.07
CA LEU A 70 -6.96 6.87 -6.75
C LEU A 70 -8.32 7.38 -6.29
N LEU A 71 -8.74 6.98 -5.12
CA LEU A 71 -9.96 7.41 -4.44
C LEU A 71 -9.59 8.40 -3.34
N VAL A 72 -10.27 9.53 -3.33
CA VAL A 72 -10.10 10.59 -2.32
C VAL A 72 -11.46 10.94 -1.70
N PRO A 73 -11.48 11.36 -0.43
CA PRO A 73 -12.73 11.70 0.25
C PRO A 73 -13.33 13.01 -0.28
N ASN A 74 -14.62 13.22 -0.04
CA ASN A 74 -15.39 14.36 -0.54
C ASN A 74 -14.86 15.74 -0.07
N ASN A 75 -14.22 15.79 1.11
CA ASN A 75 -13.63 17.02 1.65
C ASN A 75 -12.32 17.46 0.98
N THR A 76 -11.79 16.69 0.02
CA THR A 76 -10.62 17.08 -0.80
C THR A 76 -10.95 18.34 -1.59
N THR A 77 -10.11 19.37 -1.51
CA THR A 77 -10.32 20.64 -2.22
C THR A 77 -10.12 20.49 -3.73
N ASP A 78 -10.71 21.39 -4.51
CA ASP A 78 -10.57 21.36 -5.97
C ASP A 78 -9.12 21.62 -6.42
N GLN A 79 -8.37 22.42 -5.64
CA GLN A 79 -6.94 22.64 -5.89
C GLN A 79 -6.13 21.36 -5.68
N GLU A 80 -6.35 20.67 -4.57
CA GLU A 80 -5.66 19.39 -4.29
C GLU A 80 -6.02 18.34 -5.34
N MET A 81 -7.30 18.26 -5.71
CA MET A 81 -7.77 17.36 -6.77
C MET A 81 -7.06 17.64 -8.10
N GLN A 82 -6.96 18.91 -8.51
CA GLN A 82 -6.28 19.28 -9.73
C GLN A 82 -4.77 19.00 -9.68
N GLN A 83 -4.13 19.23 -8.53
CA GLN A 83 -2.72 18.89 -8.32
C GLN A 83 -2.49 17.38 -8.43
N LEU A 84 -3.35 16.56 -7.83
CA LEU A 84 -3.28 15.10 -7.93
C LEU A 84 -3.45 14.64 -9.39
N ILE A 85 -4.46 15.13 -10.10
CA ILE A 85 -4.70 14.78 -11.52
C ILE A 85 -3.51 15.15 -12.40
N ASN A 86 -2.89 16.30 -12.16
CA ASN A 86 -1.74 16.76 -12.95
C ASN A 86 -0.44 15.98 -12.65
N ALA A 87 -0.32 15.43 -11.45
CA ALA A 87 0.89 14.72 -11.00
C ALA A 87 0.81 13.21 -11.21
N LEU A 88 -0.40 12.63 -11.25
CA LEU A 88 -0.62 11.22 -11.49
C LEU A 88 -0.36 10.85 -12.96
N PRO A 89 0.07 9.61 -13.25
CA PRO A 89 0.11 9.10 -14.61
C PRO A 89 -1.26 9.20 -15.30
N GLU A 90 -1.29 9.47 -16.60
CA GLU A 90 -2.53 9.64 -17.39
C GLU A 90 -3.47 8.40 -17.34
N THR A 91 -2.91 7.23 -17.05
CA THR A 91 -3.67 5.97 -16.93
C THR A 91 -4.41 5.83 -15.60
N VAL A 92 -4.08 6.65 -14.61
CA VAL A 92 -4.64 6.59 -13.26
C VAL A 92 -5.84 7.52 -13.15
N LYS A 93 -7.02 6.93 -12.89
CA LYS A 93 -8.25 7.70 -12.67
C LYS A 93 -8.27 8.24 -11.24
N CYS A 94 -8.43 9.55 -11.04
CA CYS A 94 -8.62 10.14 -9.72
C CYS A 94 -10.09 10.48 -9.51
N ARG A 95 -10.72 9.95 -8.45
CA ARG A 95 -12.14 10.16 -8.18
C ARG A 95 -12.40 10.51 -6.73
N ARG A 96 -13.26 11.51 -6.51
CA ARG A 96 -13.77 11.91 -5.20
C ARG A 96 -14.98 11.07 -4.83
N ILE A 97 -15.04 10.58 -3.59
CA ILE A 97 -16.15 9.78 -3.08
C ILE A 97 -16.87 10.52 -1.96
N GLU A 98 -18.18 10.55 -2.02
CA GLU A 98 -19.05 11.02 -0.95
C GLU A 98 -19.43 9.82 -0.07
N GLU A 99 -18.61 9.56 0.94
CA GLU A 99 -18.78 8.45 1.87
C GLU A 99 -18.70 8.97 3.31
N ARG A 100 -19.60 8.49 4.17
CA ARG A 100 -19.62 8.82 5.60
C ARG A 100 -18.32 8.39 6.29
N LEU A 101 -17.79 7.24 5.92
CA LEU A 101 -16.49 6.73 6.39
C LEU A 101 -15.36 7.31 5.53
N SER A 102 -15.06 8.59 5.71
CA SER A 102 -14.15 9.37 4.86
C SER A 102 -12.67 8.96 4.93
N ALA A 103 -12.28 8.15 5.91
CA ALA A 103 -10.93 7.59 6.00
C ALA A 103 -10.81 6.35 5.08
N LEU A 104 -10.86 6.56 3.76
CA LEU A 104 -10.92 5.51 2.77
C LEU A 104 -9.77 4.50 2.87
N GLY A 105 -8.57 4.95 3.20
CA GLY A 105 -7.40 4.09 3.36
C GLY A 105 -7.49 3.15 4.56
N ASN A 106 -8.33 3.44 5.55
CA ASN A 106 -8.58 2.55 6.68
C ASN A 106 -9.71 1.56 6.38
N THR A 107 -10.64 1.92 5.51
CA THR A 107 -11.84 1.13 5.20
C THR A 107 -11.70 0.27 3.94
N ILE A 108 -10.69 0.52 3.14
CA ILE A 108 -10.43 -0.15 1.86
C ILE A 108 -8.98 -0.63 1.83
N VAL A 109 -8.78 -1.89 1.48
CA VAL A 109 -7.47 -2.43 1.09
C VAL A 109 -7.62 -3.14 -0.25
N CYS A 110 -6.74 -2.85 -1.20
CA CYS A 110 -6.85 -3.41 -2.54
C CYS A 110 -5.47 -3.75 -3.13
N ASN A 111 -5.47 -4.71 -4.05
CA ASN A 111 -4.43 -4.89 -5.04
C ASN A 111 -4.95 -4.45 -6.42
N ASP A 112 -4.34 -4.91 -7.51
CA ASP A 112 -4.74 -4.51 -8.86
C ASP A 112 -5.94 -5.30 -9.41
N TYR A 113 -6.48 -6.27 -8.67
CA TYR A 113 -7.55 -7.18 -9.11
C TYR A 113 -8.73 -7.23 -8.14
N VAL A 114 -8.47 -7.14 -6.84
CA VAL A 114 -9.48 -7.32 -5.77
C VAL A 114 -9.35 -6.23 -4.72
N ALA A 115 -10.47 -5.77 -4.20
CA ALA A 115 -10.57 -4.90 -3.04
C ALA A 115 -11.40 -5.54 -1.93
N LEU A 116 -10.87 -5.50 -0.71
CA LEU A 116 -11.64 -5.76 0.50
C LEU A 116 -12.09 -4.44 1.09
N ILE A 117 -13.36 -4.34 1.43
CA ILE A 117 -13.98 -3.11 1.94
C ILE A 117 -14.68 -3.33 3.26
N HIS A 118 -14.83 -2.25 4.01
CA HIS A 118 -15.59 -2.22 5.25
C HIS A 118 -17.04 -2.69 5.01
N PRO A 119 -17.63 -3.51 5.88
CA PRO A 119 -19.00 -4.05 5.70
C PRO A 119 -20.10 -2.99 5.57
N ASP A 120 -19.95 -1.84 6.23
CA ASP A 120 -20.95 -0.77 6.30
C ASP A 120 -20.76 0.35 5.27
N LEU A 121 -19.90 0.16 4.24
CA LEU A 121 -19.82 1.12 3.13
C LEU A 121 -21.10 1.11 2.30
N ASP A 122 -21.46 2.27 1.76
CA ASP A 122 -22.63 2.42 0.90
C ASP A 122 -22.46 1.63 -0.42
N SER A 123 -23.57 1.13 -0.97
CA SER A 123 -23.53 0.36 -2.23
C SER A 123 -23.08 1.22 -3.42
N GLU A 124 -23.40 2.51 -3.42
CA GLU A 124 -22.92 3.44 -4.44
C GLU A 124 -21.40 3.60 -4.37
N THR A 125 -20.84 3.66 -3.16
CA THR A 125 -19.39 3.69 -2.92
C THR A 125 -18.72 2.41 -3.46
N GLU A 126 -19.32 1.24 -3.24
CA GLU A 126 -18.83 -0.04 -3.74
C GLU A 126 -18.74 -0.06 -5.28
N GLU A 127 -19.76 0.43 -5.98
CA GLU A 127 -19.76 0.56 -7.44
C GLU A 127 -18.67 1.53 -7.91
N ILE A 128 -18.49 2.67 -7.23
CA ILE A 128 -17.44 3.64 -7.54
C ILE A 128 -16.04 3.04 -7.36
N ILE A 129 -15.83 2.26 -6.30
CA ILE A 129 -14.56 1.56 -6.05
C ILE A 129 -14.27 0.59 -7.19
N SER A 130 -15.24 -0.28 -7.53
CA SER A 130 -15.10 -1.26 -8.61
C SER A 130 -14.75 -0.59 -9.95
N ASP A 131 -15.45 0.49 -10.30
CA ASP A 131 -15.30 1.19 -11.57
C ASP A 131 -13.97 1.98 -11.67
N THR A 132 -13.58 2.63 -10.56
CA THR A 132 -12.38 3.49 -10.56
C THR A 132 -11.09 2.68 -10.44
N LEU A 133 -11.07 1.68 -9.55
CA LEU A 133 -9.92 0.82 -9.32
C LEU A 133 -9.87 -0.38 -10.27
N ASN A 134 -10.94 -0.62 -11.03
CA ASN A 134 -11.08 -1.77 -11.94
C ASN A 134 -10.82 -3.10 -11.24
N VAL A 135 -11.50 -3.33 -10.11
CA VAL A 135 -11.33 -4.49 -9.23
C VAL A 135 -12.67 -5.14 -8.89
N GLU A 136 -12.62 -6.41 -8.51
CA GLU A 136 -13.72 -7.06 -7.82
C GLU A 136 -13.75 -6.63 -6.35
N VAL A 137 -14.92 -6.29 -5.83
CA VAL A 137 -15.08 -5.73 -4.48
C VAL A 137 -15.77 -6.73 -3.58
N TYR A 138 -15.21 -6.96 -2.39
CA TYR A 138 -15.77 -7.86 -1.38
C TYR A 138 -15.83 -7.18 -0.02
N ARG A 139 -16.99 -7.26 0.63
CA ARG A 139 -17.16 -6.82 2.02
C ARG A 139 -16.54 -7.85 2.94
N SER A 140 -15.62 -7.41 3.80
CA SER A 140 -14.89 -8.33 4.68
C SER A 140 -14.48 -7.66 5.99
N THR A 141 -14.01 -8.48 6.91
CA THR A 141 -13.35 -8.07 8.16
C THR A 141 -12.01 -8.79 8.27
N ILE A 142 -11.06 -8.23 9.02
CA ILE A 142 -9.76 -8.87 9.32
C ILE A 142 -9.69 -9.08 10.83
N ALA A 143 -9.59 -10.32 11.29
CA ALA A 143 -9.60 -10.66 12.72
C ALA A 143 -10.79 -10.02 13.46
N GLU A 144 -11.99 -10.08 12.87
CA GLU A 144 -13.23 -9.47 13.39
C GLU A 144 -13.22 -7.92 13.41
N GLN A 145 -12.15 -7.29 12.87
CA GLN A 145 -12.05 -5.84 12.73
C GLN A 145 -12.58 -5.38 11.35
N ALA A 146 -13.44 -4.38 11.35
CA ALA A 146 -14.06 -3.86 10.13
C ALA A 146 -13.15 -2.91 9.32
N LEU A 147 -12.15 -2.29 9.95
CA LEU A 147 -11.20 -1.39 9.29
C LEU A 147 -10.10 -2.18 8.54
N VAL A 148 -10.49 -2.85 7.47
CA VAL A 148 -9.62 -3.77 6.71
C VAL A 148 -8.31 -3.14 6.26
N GLY A 149 -8.33 -1.86 5.86
CA GLY A 149 -7.13 -1.15 5.41
C GLY A 149 -6.14 -0.81 6.53
N THR A 150 -6.59 -0.74 7.77
CA THR A 150 -5.71 -0.55 8.94
C THR A 150 -4.99 -1.85 9.32
N TYR A 151 -5.66 -2.99 9.18
CA TYR A 151 -5.21 -4.28 9.67
C TYR A 151 -4.66 -5.22 8.60
N ALA A 152 -4.68 -4.81 7.35
CA ALA A 152 -4.12 -5.59 6.24
C ALA A 152 -3.34 -4.71 5.27
N CYS A 153 -2.33 -5.31 4.64
CA CYS A 153 -1.61 -4.76 3.50
C CYS A 153 -1.47 -5.85 2.45
N ILE A 154 -1.93 -5.60 1.23
CA ILE A 154 -1.95 -6.60 0.15
C ILE A 154 -1.34 -6.04 -1.13
N THR A 155 -0.67 -6.91 -1.88
CA THR A 155 -0.16 -6.65 -3.24
C THR A 155 -0.64 -7.76 -4.18
N ASN A 156 -0.17 -7.75 -5.42
CA ASN A 156 -0.47 -8.86 -6.35
C ASN A 156 0.33 -10.14 -6.04
N ARG A 157 1.34 -10.06 -5.16
CA ARG A 157 2.25 -11.17 -4.85
C ARG A 157 2.02 -11.80 -3.48
N GLY A 158 1.44 -11.06 -2.55
CA GLY A 158 1.19 -11.54 -1.19
C GLY A 158 0.50 -10.51 -0.33
N GLY A 159 0.23 -10.88 0.91
CA GLY A 159 -0.38 -9.99 1.88
C GLY A 159 -0.03 -10.31 3.33
N LEU A 160 0.06 -9.27 4.13
CA LEU A 160 0.26 -9.33 5.57
C LEU A 160 -0.99 -8.82 6.27
N VAL A 161 -1.51 -9.58 7.21
CA VAL A 161 -2.75 -9.27 7.93
C VAL A 161 -2.54 -9.31 9.44
N HIS A 162 -3.51 -8.84 10.17
CA HIS A 162 -3.51 -8.78 11.64
C HIS A 162 -3.05 -10.11 12.28
N PRO A 163 -2.20 -10.08 13.31
CA PRO A 163 -1.60 -11.31 13.90
C PRO A 163 -2.61 -12.26 14.52
N GLN A 164 -3.79 -11.81 14.91
CA GLN A 164 -4.85 -12.64 15.49
C GLN A 164 -5.84 -13.19 14.44
N THR A 165 -5.57 -13.05 13.16
CA THR A 165 -6.40 -13.63 12.09
C THR A 165 -6.35 -15.15 12.20
N LYS A 166 -7.52 -15.80 12.28
CA LYS A 166 -7.66 -17.25 12.37
C LYS A 166 -7.20 -17.93 11.08
N ILE A 167 -6.71 -19.18 11.18
CA ILE A 167 -6.20 -19.94 10.03
C ILE A 167 -7.29 -20.12 8.98
N GLU A 168 -8.52 -20.42 9.40
CA GLU A 168 -9.65 -20.59 8.51
C GLU A 168 -9.92 -19.30 7.70
N GLN A 169 -9.84 -18.14 8.36
CA GLN A 169 -10.01 -16.84 7.68
C GLN A 169 -8.83 -16.53 6.74
N LEU A 170 -7.61 -16.90 7.11
CA LEU A 170 -6.45 -16.77 6.23
C LEU A 170 -6.61 -17.59 4.95
N ASP A 171 -7.09 -18.83 5.06
CA ASP A 171 -7.31 -19.70 3.92
C ASP A 171 -8.44 -19.18 3.01
N GLU A 172 -9.54 -18.71 3.60
CA GLU A 172 -10.65 -18.08 2.87
C GLU A 172 -10.17 -16.84 2.10
N LEU A 173 -9.49 -15.91 2.78
CA LEU A 173 -8.99 -14.67 2.16
C LEU A 173 -7.90 -14.96 1.13
N SER A 174 -7.00 -15.93 1.37
CA SER A 174 -5.98 -16.33 0.40
C SER A 174 -6.60 -16.91 -0.87
N THR A 175 -7.66 -17.68 -0.72
CA THR A 175 -8.42 -18.25 -1.86
C THR A 175 -9.15 -17.13 -2.61
N LEU A 176 -9.77 -16.18 -1.91
CA LEU A 176 -10.48 -15.04 -2.50
C LEU A 176 -9.52 -14.12 -3.27
N LEU A 177 -8.40 -13.76 -2.65
CA LEU A 177 -7.42 -12.83 -3.22
C LEU A 177 -6.45 -13.50 -4.22
N GLN A 178 -6.41 -14.82 -4.27
CA GLN A 178 -5.49 -15.63 -5.08
C GLN A 178 -4.00 -15.32 -4.82
N ILE A 179 -3.67 -14.96 -3.56
CA ILE A 179 -2.31 -14.65 -3.12
C ILE A 179 -2.02 -15.34 -1.78
N PRO A 180 -0.75 -15.63 -1.46
CA PRO A 180 -0.37 -16.10 -0.15
C PRO A 180 -0.56 -15.00 0.90
N LEU A 181 -1.12 -15.36 2.06
CA LEU A 181 -1.30 -14.47 3.20
C LEU A 181 -0.55 -14.96 4.40
N ALA A 182 -0.02 -14.04 5.19
CA ALA A 182 0.54 -14.32 6.50
C ALA A 182 -0.06 -13.41 7.58
N ALA A 183 -0.25 -13.93 8.77
CA ALA A 183 -0.54 -13.14 9.95
C ALA A 183 0.77 -12.66 10.58
N GLY A 184 0.90 -11.36 10.88
CA GLY A 184 2.13 -10.82 11.40
C GLY A 184 2.01 -9.41 11.95
N THR A 185 3.15 -8.87 12.38
CA THR A 185 3.26 -7.55 12.99
C THR A 185 4.33 -6.72 12.30
N VAL A 186 4.30 -5.42 12.54
CA VAL A 186 5.32 -4.45 12.16
C VAL A 186 5.69 -3.58 13.36
N ASN A 187 6.73 -2.77 13.30
CA ASN A 187 7.09 -1.82 14.36
C ASN A 187 7.15 -2.47 15.75
N ARG A 188 7.88 -3.59 15.87
CA ARG A 188 8.12 -4.31 17.12
C ARG A 188 6.83 -4.80 17.78
N GLY A 189 6.01 -5.55 17.02
CA GLY A 189 4.80 -6.19 17.51
C GLY A 189 3.52 -5.37 17.36
N ASN A 190 3.53 -4.29 16.59
CA ASN A 190 2.32 -3.53 16.29
C ASN A 190 1.43 -4.32 15.31
N ALA A 191 0.15 -4.48 15.66
CA ALA A 191 -0.85 -5.19 14.89
C ALA A 191 -1.48 -4.35 13.76
N LEU A 192 -1.25 -3.03 13.76
CA LEU A 192 -1.74 -2.09 12.75
C LEU A 192 -0.89 -2.16 11.48
N VAL A 193 -0.97 -3.28 10.79
CA VAL A 193 -0.11 -3.60 9.64
C VAL A 193 -0.22 -2.55 8.53
N GLY A 194 -1.45 -2.19 8.14
CA GLY A 194 -1.68 -1.21 7.08
C GLY A 194 -1.26 0.21 7.46
N SER A 195 -1.19 0.54 8.76
CA SER A 195 -0.66 1.83 9.22
C SER A 195 0.86 1.85 9.28
N GLY A 196 1.50 0.72 9.56
CA GLY A 196 2.97 0.64 9.73
C GLY A 196 3.75 0.25 8.48
N LEU A 197 3.08 -0.15 7.40
CA LEU A 197 3.68 -0.70 6.19
C LEU A 197 3.02 -0.13 4.94
N VAL A 198 3.83 0.26 3.96
CA VAL A 198 3.39 0.47 2.57
C VAL A 198 4.23 -0.39 1.65
N VAL A 199 3.60 -1.07 0.71
CA VAL A 199 4.27 -2.05 -0.16
C VAL A 199 3.61 -2.10 -1.54
N ASN A 200 4.43 -2.33 -2.55
CA ASN A 200 4.00 -2.71 -3.90
C ASN A 200 4.68 -4.03 -4.31
N ASP A 201 4.58 -4.40 -5.59
CA ASP A 201 5.08 -5.70 -6.05
C ASP A 201 6.60 -5.87 -6.01
N TRP A 202 7.39 -4.82 -5.73
CA TRP A 202 8.88 -4.89 -5.73
C TRP A 202 9.58 -4.22 -4.54
N VAL A 203 8.91 -3.33 -3.78
CA VAL A 203 9.53 -2.63 -2.66
C VAL A 203 8.53 -2.45 -1.51
N ALA A 204 9.04 -2.44 -0.29
CA ALA A 204 8.28 -2.14 0.91
C ALA A 204 8.96 -1.07 1.75
N PHE A 205 8.19 -0.21 2.41
CA PHE A 205 8.65 0.75 3.40
C PHE A 205 7.90 0.51 4.70
N CYS A 206 8.64 0.39 5.79
CA CYS A 206 8.10 0.17 7.13
C CYS A 206 8.75 1.11 8.14
N GLY A 207 8.16 1.23 9.32
CA GLY A 207 8.71 2.12 10.35
C GLY A 207 10.05 1.67 10.88
N MET A 208 10.81 2.60 11.45
CA MET A 208 12.17 2.39 11.96
C MET A 208 12.26 1.32 13.05
N GLU A 209 11.19 1.12 13.83
CA GLU A 209 11.15 0.12 14.90
C GLU A 209 10.88 -1.31 14.42
N THR A 210 10.58 -1.51 13.14
CA THR A 210 10.37 -2.85 12.58
C THR A 210 11.62 -3.70 12.74
N THR A 211 11.47 -4.84 13.38
CA THR A 211 12.58 -5.77 13.70
C THR A 211 13.06 -6.49 12.44
N SER A 212 14.25 -7.09 12.52
CA SER A 212 14.80 -7.85 11.38
C SER A 212 13.95 -9.09 11.06
N THR A 213 13.32 -9.70 12.06
CA THR A 213 12.43 -10.84 11.85
C THR A 213 11.15 -10.42 11.12
N GLU A 214 10.55 -9.30 11.52
CA GLU A 214 9.39 -8.72 10.81
C GLU A 214 9.72 -8.33 9.38
N LEU A 215 10.91 -7.70 9.16
CA LEU A 215 11.39 -7.38 7.80
C LEU A 215 11.54 -8.63 6.93
N SER A 216 12.12 -9.69 7.47
CA SER A 216 12.28 -10.96 6.75
C SER A 216 10.91 -11.57 6.40
N LEU A 217 9.91 -11.45 7.28
CA LEU A 217 8.55 -11.88 6.99
C LEU A 217 7.95 -11.07 5.85
N VAL A 218 8.07 -9.73 5.89
CA VAL A 218 7.60 -8.83 4.83
C VAL A 218 8.25 -9.18 3.50
N GLU A 219 9.58 -9.31 3.44
CA GLU A 219 10.28 -9.64 2.21
C GLU A 219 9.87 -11.00 1.63
N ASN A 220 9.63 -11.99 2.48
CA ASN A 220 9.23 -13.32 2.05
C ASN A 220 7.79 -13.35 1.54
N ILE A 221 6.83 -12.80 2.29
CA ILE A 221 5.41 -12.87 1.91
C ILE A 221 5.09 -12.06 0.66
N PHE A 222 5.71 -10.88 0.51
CA PHE A 222 5.56 -10.04 -0.68
C PHE A 222 6.55 -10.39 -1.81
N GLN A 223 7.39 -11.43 -1.62
CA GLN A 223 8.36 -11.93 -2.62
C GLN A 223 9.30 -10.84 -3.16
N LEU A 224 9.79 -9.95 -2.26
CA LEU A 224 10.62 -8.81 -2.63
C LEU A 224 12.09 -9.16 -2.91
N THR A 225 12.53 -10.36 -2.58
CA THR A 225 13.93 -10.81 -2.67
C THR A 225 14.35 -11.27 -4.07
N ASP A 226 13.41 -11.54 -4.97
CA ASP A 226 13.72 -12.13 -6.28
C ASP A 226 14.30 -11.15 -7.31
N SER A 227 14.11 -9.85 -7.13
CA SER A 227 14.65 -8.84 -8.08
C SER A 227 16.18 -8.71 -8.06
N THR A 228 16.83 -8.99 -6.94
CA THR A 228 18.29 -8.94 -6.81
C THR A 228 19.00 -10.22 -7.23
N LYS A 229 18.34 -11.37 -7.16
CA LYS A 229 18.92 -12.65 -7.62
C LYS A 229 18.98 -12.75 -9.14
N SER A 230 17.99 -12.21 -9.86
CA SER A 230 17.97 -12.24 -11.33
C SER A 230 19.07 -11.36 -11.94
N THR A 231 19.35 -10.19 -11.35
CA THR A 231 20.39 -9.28 -11.83
C THR A 231 21.79 -9.86 -11.58
N ASN A 232 22.02 -10.50 -10.43
CA ASN A 232 23.28 -11.14 -10.11
C ASN A 232 23.51 -12.46 -10.87
N ALA A 233 22.44 -13.19 -11.22
CA ALA A 233 22.54 -14.38 -12.07
C ALA A 233 22.88 -13.98 -13.51
N SER A 234 22.19 -12.98 -14.07
CA SER A 234 22.47 -12.48 -15.43
C SER A 234 23.87 -11.86 -15.57
N LEU A 235 24.38 -11.18 -14.54
CA LEU A 235 25.74 -10.66 -14.50
C LEU A 235 26.79 -11.78 -14.40
N ARG A 236 26.52 -12.85 -13.64
CA ARG A 236 27.40 -14.02 -13.58
C ARG A 236 27.45 -14.76 -14.90
N ASP A 237 26.31 -14.97 -15.55
CA ASP A 237 26.22 -15.64 -16.83
C ASP A 237 26.90 -14.82 -17.94
N ALA A 238 26.75 -13.49 -17.97
CA ALA A 238 27.44 -12.60 -18.89
C ALA A 238 28.96 -12.58 -18.69
N VAL A 239 29.44 -12.70 -17.43
CA VAL A 239 30.86 -12.79 -17.14
C VAL A 239 31.43 -14.16 -17.55
N VAL A 240 30.71 -15.25 -17.38
CA VAL A 240 31.12 -16.60 -17.81
C VAL A 240 31.17 -16.70 -19.33
N GLU A 241 30.19 -16.12 -20.07
CA GLU A 241 30.22 -16.06 -21.53
C GLU A 241 31.36 -15.20 -22.09
N SER A 242 31.78 -14.16 -21.36
CA SER A 242 32.90 -13.30 -21.79
C SER A 242 34.29 -13.92 -21.56
N LEU A 243 34.36 -15.02 -20.82
CA LEU A 243 35.61 -15.73 -20.47
C LEU A 243 35.74 -17.10 -21.18
N SER A 244 34.76 -17.46 -21.99
CA SER A 244 34.78 -18.66 -22.85
C SER A 244 35.02 -18.27 -24.30
#